data_a2e199b5256cb4b54503ffa099cca30f
#
_entry.id   a2e199b5256cb4b54503ffa099cca30f
#
_cell.length_a   1.000
_cell.length_b   1.000
_cell.length_c   1.000
_cell.angle_alpha   90.00
_cell.angle_beta   90.00
_cell.angle_gamma   90.00
#
_symmetry.space_group_name_H-M   'P 1'
#
loop_
_entity.id
_entity.type
_entity.pdbx_description
1 polymer ?
#
loop_
_entity_poly.entity_id
_entity_poly.type
_entity_poly.pdbx_seq_one_letter_code
_entity_poly.pdbx_strand_id
1 'polypeptide(L)'
;MLKENSKKWKTDEKKVMNWNYYEDDDYYINPQGVRFSFNAYRIRTDKYGFKRYFKEYISEIFDDDHNRIPQAFTPGGNRKRIYINPSLEYFKASMRSKLSIPQYADIYARRKNDVEPVFGNMKACLGFKRFHVKGLNKVKKEMMIVVMALNIRKLVSMSFFICIFREQKSSMWNFFKFASNF
;
A
#
# COMPACT_ATOMS: atom_id res chain seq x y z
N MET A 1 7.52 -0.47 -2.47
CA MET A 1 7.37 -0.06 -3.87
C MET A 1 5.94 -0.35 -4.30
N LEU A 2 5.21 0.62 -4.84
CA LEU A 2 3.83 0.40 -5.27
C LEU A 2 3.83 -0.58 -6.45
N LYS A 3 2.94 -1.56 -6.42
CA LYS A 3 2.79 -2.56 -7.51
C LYS A 3 2.58 -1.88 -8.87
N GLU A 4 1.96 -0.71 -8.87
CA GLU A 4 1.70 0.14 -10.04
C GLU A 4 2.99 0.60 -10.77
N ASN A 5 4.13 0.64 -10.08
CA ASN A 5 5.42 1.01 -10.68
C ASN A 5 6.16 -0.18 -11.31
N SER A 6 5.68 -1.41 -11.13
CA SER A 6 6.30 -2.57 -11.76
C SER A 6 6.06 -2.57 -13.27
N LYS A 7 7.05 -3.04 -14.06
CA LYS A 7 6.95 -3.15 -15.51
C LYS A 7 5.71 -3.95 -15.93
N LYS A 8 5.46 -5.08 -15.25
CA LYS A 8 4.29 -5.94 -15.49
C LYS A 8 2.96 -5.19 -15.33
N TRP A 9 2.85 -4.29 -14.35
CA TRP A 9 1.62 -3.54 -14.12
C TRP A 9 1.40 -2.45 -15.16
N LYS A 10 2.49 -1.77 -15.59
CA LYS A 10 2.43 -0.70 -16.59
C LYS A 10 2.10 -1.21 -18.00
N THR A 11 2.41 -2.47 -18.29
CA THR A 11 2.13 -3.11 -19.58
C THR A 11 0.84 -3.92 -19.60
N ASP A 12 0.12 -4.03 -18.46
CA ASP A 12 -1.12 -4.81 -18.37
C ASP A 12 -2.29 -4.04 -19.00
N GLU A 13 -2.73 -4.49 -20.17
CA GLU A 13 -3.87 -3.92 -20.93
C GLU A 13 -5.20 -3.95 -20.14
N LYS A 14 -5.32 -4.85 -19.16
CA LYS A 14 -6.53 -4.98 -18.35
C LYS A 14 -6.66 -3.88 -17.29
N LYS A 15 -5.61 -3.10 -17.07
CA LYS A 15 -5.59 -2.04 -16.06
C LYS A 15 -6.06 -0.72 -16.64
N VAL A 16 -7.18 -0.23 -16.17
CA VAL A 16 -7.77 1.03 -16.65
C VAL A 16 -6.82 2.23 -16.50
N MET A 17 -5.89 2.19 -15.56
CA MET A 17 -4.86 3.23 -15.42
C MET A 17 -3.91 3.37 -16.63
N ASN A 18 -3.85 2.34 -17.48
CA ASN A 18 -3.05 2.32 -18.72
C ASN A 18 -3.89 2.69 -19.95
N TRP A 19 -5.16 3.03 -19.76
CA TRP A 19 -6.08 3.43 -20.83
C TRP A 19 -6.07 4.93 -20.99
N ASN A 20 -6.39 5.40 -22.19
CA ASN A 20 -6.53 6.82 -22.45
C ASN A 20 -7.90 7.30 -21.97
N TYR A 21 -7.93 8.33 -21.13
CA TYR A 21 -9.15 8.98 -20.68
C TYR A 21 -9.34 10.31 -21.41
N TYR A 22 -10.52 10.54 -21.91
CA TYR A 22 -10.94 11.77 -22.57
C TYR A 22 -11.98 12.46 -21.70
N GLU A 23 -11.60 13.61 -21.17
CA GLU A 23 -12.39 14.32 -20.16
C GLU A 23 -13.61 15.02 -20.76
N ASP A 24 -13.49 15.54 -21.98
CA ASP A 24 -14.54 16.32 -22.64
C ASP A 24 -15.85 15.52 -22.81
N ASP A 25 -15.73 14.27 -23.23
CA ASP A 25 -16.89 13.39 -23.47
C ASP A 25 -17.01 12.26 -22.42
N ASP A 26 -16.21 12.28 -21.34
CA ASP A 26 -16.19 11.30 -20.23
C ASP A 26 -16.17 9.84 -20.72
N TYR A 27 -15.15 9.46 -21.53
CA TYR A 27 -14.95 8.10 -22.01
C TYR A 27 -13.49 7.62 -21.89
N TYR A 28 -13.32 6.31 -21.92
CA TYR A 28 -12.02 5.64 -21.93
C TYR A 28 -11.82 4.87 -23.23
N ILE A 29 -10.60 4.89 -23.75
CA ILE A 29 -10.17 4.00 -24.84
C ILE A 29 -9.15 3.02 -24.29
N ASN A 30 -9.41 1.72 -24.46
CA ASN A 30 -8.45 0.69 -24.07
C ASN A 30 -7.32 0.57 -25.11
N PRO A 31 -6.19 -0.14 -24.82
CA PRO A 31 -5.11 -0.36 -25.77
C PRO A 31 -5.53 -1.12 -27.04
N GLN A 32 -6.68 -1.77 -27.04
CA GLN A 32 -7.26 -2.47 -28.19
C GLN A 32 -8.17 -1.59 -29.05
N GLY A 33 -8.26 -0.28 -28.75
CA GLY A 33 -9.08 0.68 -29.51
C GLY A 33 -10.57 0.70 -29.14
N VAL A 34 -11.01 -0.11 -28.16
CA VAL A 34 -12.44 -0.13 -27.76
C VAL A 34 -12.76 1.08 -26.88
N ARG A 35 -13.77 1.85 -27.26
CA ARG A 35 -14.32 2.98 -26.50
C ARG A 35 -15.28 2.47 -25.41
N PHE A 36 -15.14 3.05 -24.21
CA PHE A 36 -15.99 2.81 -23.05
C PHE A 36 -16.63 4.13 -22.63
N SER A 37 -17.88 4.31 -22.94
CA SER A 37 -18.64 5.54 -22.67
C SER A 37 -19.30 5.47 -21.29
N PHE A 38 -19.47 6.63 -20.67
CA PHE A 38 -20.17 6.73 -19.39
C PHE A 38 -21.62 6.21 -19.52
N ASN A 39 -22.02 5.35 -18.58
CA ASN A 39 -23.36 4.79 -18.57
C ASN A 39 -24.20 5.28 -17.39
N ALA A 40 -23.68 5.10 -16.17
CA ALA A 40 -24.45 5.43 -14.97
C ALA A 40 -23.57 5.54 -13.72
N TYR A 41 -24.11 6.18 -12.69
CA TYR A 41 -23.58 6.10 -11.33
C TYR A 41 -24.10 4.84 -10.63
N ARG A 42 -23.21 4.11 -9.96
CA ARG A 42 -23.53 2.91 -9.20
C ARG A 42 -23.10 3.05 -7.75
N ILE A 43 -23.94 2.59 -6.84
CA ILE A 43 -23.64 2.55 -5.41
C ILE A 43 -23.43 1.08 -5.02
N ARG A 44 -22.31 0.79 -4.35
CA ARG A 44 -22.04 -0.51 -3.74
C ARG A 44 -21.92 -0.34 -2.24
N THR A 45 -22.70 -1.09 -1.49
CA THR A 45 -22.65 -1.12 -0.04
C THR A 45 -21.88 -2.36 0.39
N ASP A 46 -20.91 -2.19 1.30
CA ASP A 46 -20.19 -3.32 1.88
C ASP A 46 -20.98 -3.96 3.03
N LYS A 47 -20.45 -5.06 3.57
CA LYS A 47 -21.10 -5.81 4.67
C LYS A 47 -21.29 -5.00 5.98
N TYR A 48 -20.62 -3.85 6.10
CA TYR A 48 -20.71 -2.96 7.26
C TYR A 48 -21.58 -1.72 7.01
N GLY A 49 -22.27 -1.68 5.86
CA GLY A 49 -23.14 -0.56 5.51
C GLY A 49 -22.43 0.63 4.84
N PHE A 50 -21.12 0.56 4.62
CA PHE A 50 -20.39 1.65 3.99
C PHE A 50 -20.70 1.71 2.48
N LYS A 51 -21.17 2.86 2.01
CA LYS A 51 -21.55 3.11 0.62
C LYS A 51 -20.37 3.67 -0.18
N ARG A 52 -20.10 3.07 -1.34
CA ARG A 52 -19.08 3.52 -2.29
C ARG A 52 -19.74 3.87 -3.60
N TYR A 53 -19.37 4.99 -4.18
CA TYR A 53 -19.88 5.51 -5.43
C TYR A 53 -18.92 5.15 -6.56
N PHE A 54 -19.47 4.67 -7.67
CA PHE A 54 -18.73 4.29 -8.86
C PHE A 54 -19.36 4.93 -10.08
N LYS A 55 -18.52 5.37 -11.01
CA LYS A 55 -18.91 5.61 -12.40
C LYS A 55 -18.82 4.29 -13.15
N GLU A 56 -19.89 3.87 -13.82
CA GLU A 56 -19.92 2.70 -14.69
C GLU A 56 -19.72 3.18 -16.13
N TYR A 57 -18.79 2.56 -16.83
CA TYR A 57 -18.60 2.75 -18.27
C TYR A 57 -18.81 1.43 -18.96
N ILE A 58 -19.43 1.48 -20.14
CA ILE A 58 -19.78 0.31 -20.95
C ILE A 58 -19.09 0.41 -22.31
N SER A 59 -18.54 -0.73 -22.78
CA SER A 59 -17.92 -0.79 -24.10
C SER A 59 -18.93 -0.49 -25.21
N GLU A 60 -18.54 0.30 -26.20
CA GLU A 60 -19.29 0.49 -27.42
C GLU A 60 -19.22 -0.75 -28.30
N ILE A 61 -20.31 -1.04 -28.99
CA ILE A 61 -20.49 -2.27 -29.76
C ILE A 61 -19.99 -2.10 -31.19
N PHE A 62 -20.13 -0.88 -31.70
CA PHE A 62 -19.81 -0.53 -33.06
C PHE A 62 -18.71 0.50 -33.07
N ASP A 63 -17.86 0.43 -34.09
CA ASP A 63 -16.88 1.45 -34.43
C ASP A 63 -17.54 2.60 -35.22
N ASP A 64 -16.80 3.69 -35.45
CA ASP A 64 -17.25 4.84 -36.22
C ASP A 64 -17.72 4.43 -37.63
N ASP A 65 -17.17 3.36 -38.20
CA ASP A 65 -17.55 2.75 -39.48
C ASP A 65 -18.75 1.79 -39.40
N HIS A 66 -19.46 1.73 -38.25
CA HIS A 66 -20.58 0.83 -37.97
C HIS A 66 -20.19 -0.68 -38.00
N ASN A 67 -18.91 -1.02 -37.91
CA ASN A 67 -18.47 -2.40 -37.79
C ASN A 67 -18.56 -2.87 -36.33
N ARG A 68 -19.02 -4.11 -36.14
CA ARG A 68 -19.11 -4.71 -34.81
C ARG A 68 -17.73 -5.02 -34.25
N ILE A 69 -17.46 -4.57 -33.02
CA ILE A 69 -16.18 -4.78 -32.33
C ILE A 69 -16.26 -6.05 -31.47
N PRO A 70 -15.60 -7.15 -31.84
CA PRO A 70 -15.60 -8.39 -31.05
C PRO A 70 -14.98 -8.20 -29.66
N GLN A 71 -13.96 -7.34 -29.55
CA GLN A 71 -13.22 -7.02 -28.32
C GLN A 71 -14.07 -6.29 -27.27
N ALA A 72 -15.23 -5.71 -27.66
CA ALA A 72 -16.19 -5.08 -26.76
C ALA A 72 -16.92 -6.05 -25.84
N PHE A 73 -16.86 -7.35 -26.16
CA PHE A 73 -17.60 -8.38 -25.45
C PHE A 73 -16.69 -9.22 -24.54
N THR A 74 -17.30 -9.76 -23.47
CA THR A 74 -16.68 -10.79 -22.63
C THR A 74 -16.81 -12.16 -23.33
N PRO A 75 -16.05 -13.19 -22.93
CA PRO A 75 -16.21 -14.55 -23.49
C PRO A 75 -17.65 -15.10 -23.37
N GLY A 76 -18.41 -14.62 -22.39
CA GLY A 76 -19.83 -14.97 -22.20
C GLY A 76 -20.81 -14.15 -23.01
N GLY A 77 -20.35 -13.36 -24.00
CA GLY A 77 -21.22 -12.58 -24.90
C GLY A 77 -21.79 -11.27 -24.33
N ASN A 78 -21.49 -10.94 -23.07
CA ASN A 78 -21.92 -9.69 -22.45
C ASN A 78 -20.98 -8.53 -22.79
N ARG A 79 -21.52 -7.31 -22.89
CA ARG A 79 -20.68 -6.07 -23.04
C ARG A 79 -19.73 -5.92 -21.86
N LYS A 80 -18.47 -5.56 -22.14
CA LYS A 80 -17.48 -5.26 -21.09
C LYS A 80 -17.89 -4.01 -20.32
N ARG A 81 -17.70 -4.04 -19.00
CA ARG A 81 -17.99 -2.92 -18.10
C ARG A 81 -16.80 -2.64 -17.21
N ILE A 82 -16.53 -1.37 -16.95
CA ILE A 82 -15.54 -0.95 -15.96
C ILE A 82 -16.20 -0.05 -14.92
N TYR A 83 -15.67 -0.09 -13.71
CA TYR A 83 -16.17 0.69 -12.58
C TYR A 83 -15.04 1.51 -12.00
N ILE A 84 -15.17 2.82 -12.07
CA ILE A 84 -14.19 3.77 -11.54
C ILE A 84 -14.77 4.39 -10.27
N ASN A 85 -13.99 4.42 -9.21
CA ASN A 85 -14.33 5.14 -7.98
C ASN A 85 -13.65 6.51 -8.00
N PRO A 86 -14.37 7.62 -8.23
CA PRO A 86 -13.77 8.95 -8.35
C PRO A 86 -13.05 9.37 -7.06
N SER A 87 -13.62 9.07 -5.90
CA SER A 87 -13.01 9.39 -4.61
C SER A 87 -11.67 8.68 -4.41
N LEU A 88 -11.57 7.42 -4.83
CA LEU A 88 -10.32 6.67 -4.75
C LEU A 88 -9.26 7.26 -5.67
N GLU A 89 -9.62 7.60 -6.90
CA GLU A 89 -8.67 8.20 -7.86
C GLU A 89 -8.21 9.59 -7.40
N TYR A 90 -9.11 10.40 -6.84
CA TYR A 90 -8.75 11.67 -6.22
C TYR A 90 -7.72 11.49 -5.09
N PHE A 91 -7.95 10.55 -4.17
CA PHE A 91 -6.99 10.29 -3.08
C PHE A 91 -5.66 9.74 -3.59
N LYS A 92 -5.67 8.90 -4.62
CA LYS A 92 -4.42 8.42 -5.25
C LYS A 92 -3.65 9.58 -5.88
N ALA A 93 -4.31 10.46 -6.64
CA ALA A 93 -3.69 11.63 -7.25
C ALA A 93 -3.11 12.58 -6.20
N SER A 94 -3.87 12.88 -5.15
CA SER A 94 -3.42 13.69 -4.02
C SER A 94 -2.20 13.09 -3.32
N MET A 95 -2.19 11.78 -3.09
CA MET A 95 -1.03 11.11 -2.48
C MET A 95 0.18 11.08 -3.40
N ARG A 96 0.00 10.89 -4.71
CA ARG A 96 1.10 10.96 -5.68
C ARG A 96 1.73 12.35 -5.68
N SER A 97 0.89 13.40 -5.71
CA SER A 97 1.36 14.79 -5.63
C SER A 97 2.13 15.08 -4.34
N LYS A 98 1.64 14.62 -3.18
CA LYS A 98 2.37 14.76 -1.91
C LYS A 98 3.70 14.02 -1.91
N LEU A 99 3.74 12.79 -2.39
CA LEU A 99 4.95 11.97 -2.43
C LEU A 99 5.96 12.40 -3.50
N SER A 100 5.59 13.28 -4.44
CA SER A 100 6.55 13.90 -5.36
C SER A 100 7.40 14.97 -4.69
N ILE A 101 6.98 15.48 -3.54
CA ILE A 101 7.73 16.45 -2.74
C ILE A 101 8.79 15.68 -1.92
N PRO A 102 10.12 16.01 -2.07
CA PRO A 102 11.20 15.25 -1.45
C PRO A 102 11.04 15.05 0.06
N GLN A 103 10.61 16.08 0.78
CA GLN A 103 10.43 16.02 2.24
C GLN A 103 9.41 14.92 2.66
N TYR A 104 8.27 14.85 1.97
CA TYR A 104 7.27 13.81 2.26
C TYR A 104 7.70 12.43 1.77
N ALA A 105 8.44 12.37 0.66
CA ALA A 105 9.01 11.11 0.16
C ALA A 105 10.00 10.51 1.18
N ASP A 106 10.86 11.31 1.78
CA ASP A 106 11.81 10.88 2.81
C ASP A 106 11.11 10.38 4.08
N ILE A 107 10.12 11.14 4.56
CA ILE A 107 9.31 10.71 5.72
C ILE A 107 8.64 9.36 5.42
N TYR A 108 8.07 9.20 4.23
CA TYR A 108 7.42 7.95 3.83
C TYR A 108 8.42 6.79 3.68
N ALA A 109 9.63 7.05 3.18
CA ALA A 109 10.69 6.05 3.06
C ALA A 109 11.17 5.54 4.42
N ARG A 110 11.28 6.41 5.43
CA ARG A 110 11.64 6.04 6.81
C ARG A 110 10.66 5.08 7.45
N ARG A 111 9.37 5.09 7.03
CA ARG A 111 8.35 4.16 7.53
C ARG A 111 8.79 2.70 7.46
N LYS A 112 9.53 2.32 6.42
CA LYS A 112 10.04 0.96 6.25
C LYS A 112 11.01 0.56 7.37
N ASN A 113 11.83 1.49 7.83
CA ASN A 113 12.83 1.22 8.87
C ASN A 113 12.28 1.42 10.28
N ASP A 114 11.39 2.39 10.48
CA ASP A 114 10.93 2.78 11.82
C ASP A 114 9.66 2.03 12.25
N VAL A 115 8.72 1.82 11.35
CA VAL A 115 7.38 1.33 11.67
C VAL A 115 7.20 -0.15 11.32
N GLU A 116 7.61 -0.58 10.14
CA GLU A 116 7.38 -1.96 9.68
C GLU A 116 8.06 -3.02 10.55
N PRO A 117 9.33 -2.83 11.01
CA PRO A 117 9.99 -3.79 11.91
C PRO A 117 9.29 -3.91 13.26
N VAL A 118 8.75 -2.81 13.79
CA VAL A 118 8.01 -2.82 15.07
C VAL A 118 6.75 -3.68 14.95
N PHE A 119 5.97 -3.50 13.88
CA PHE A 119 4.79 -4.34 13.61
C PHE A 119 5.15 -5.80 13.32
N GLY A 120 6.26 -6.04 12.61
CA GLY A 120 6.81 -7.38 12.38
C GLY A 120 7.13 -8.08 13.70
N ASN A 121 7.86 -7.42 14.59
CA ASN A 121 8.20 -7.91 15.94
C ASN A 121 6.94 -8.17 16.78
N MET A 122 5.98 -7.27 16.75
CA MET A 122 4.72 -7.39 17.48
C MET A 122 3.96 -8.66 17.07
N LYS A 123 3.87 -8.92 15.76
CA LYS A 123 3.16 -10.09 15.23
C LYS A 123 3.93 -11.40 15.36
N ALA A 124 5.22 -11.40 15.05
CA ALA A 124 6.04 -12.59 14.98
C ALA A 124 6.57 -13.01 16.36
N CYS A 125 7.03 -12.06 17.18
CA CYS A 125 7.69 -12.36 18.45
C CYS A 125 6.73 -12.30 19.64
N LEU A 126 5.79 -11.35 19.66
CA LEU A 126 4.81 -11.22 20.75
C LEU A 126 3.48 -11.94 20.46
N GLY A 127 3.31 -12.50 19.26
CA GLY A 127 2.07 -13.17 18.88
C GLY A 127 0.84 -12.26 18.78
N PHE A 128 1.02 -10.93 18.85
CA PHE A 128 -0.07 -9.98 18.83
C PHE A 128 -0.59 -9.77 17.41
N LYS A 129 -1.55 -10.61 17.02
CA LYS A 129 -2.12 -10.59 15.65
C LYS A 129 -3.39 -9.77 15.54
N ARG A 130 -4.13 -9.60 16.63
CA ARG A 130 -5.43 -8.89 16.71
C ARG A 130 -5.69 -8.38 18.10
N PHE A 131 -6.55 -7.37 18.22
CA PHE A 131 -7.09 -6.92 19.51
C PHE A 131 -8.12 -7.93 20.04
N HIS A 132 -8.09 -8.16 21.35
CA HIS A 132 -9.00 -9.07 22.05
C HIS A 132 -10.21 -8.33 22.64
N VAL A 133 -10.08 -7.02 22.82
CA VAL A 133 -11.10 -6.16 23.42
C VAL A 133 -11.82 -5.30 22.38
N LYS A 134 -13.05 -4.89 22.69
CA LYS A 134 -13.86 -3.98 21.86
C LYS A 134 -13.96 -2.60 22.54
N GLY A 135 -14.04 -1.57 21.69
CA GLY A 135 -14.15 -0.17 22.12
C GLY A 135 -12.79 0.53 22.23
N LEU A 136 -12.77 1.80 21.80
CA LEU A 136 -11.55 2.58 21.62
C LEU A 136 -10.67 2.67 22.88
N ASN A 137 -11.28 2.90 24.05
CA ASN A 137 -10.54 3.05 25.30
C ASN A 137 -9.86 1.75 25.74
N LYS A 138 -10.53 0.60 25.57
CA LYS A 138 -9.96 -0.72 25.90
C LYS A 138 -8.85 -1.09 24.92
N VAL A 139 -9.06 -0.85 23.62
CA VAL A 139 -8.06 -1.06 22.58
C VAL A 139 -6.80 -0.22 22.81
N LYS A 140 -6.95 1.05 23.21
CA LYS A 140 -5.81 1.90 23.59
C LYS A 140 -5.01 1.30 24.74
N LYS A 141 -5.68 0.84 25.81
CA LYS A 141 -5.01 0.21 26.97
C LYS A 141 -4.27 -1.07 26.56
N GLU A 142 -4.90 -1.95 25.78
CA GLU A 142 -4.26 -3.17 25.28
C GLU A 142 -3.03 -2.84 24.44
N MET A 143 -3.12 -1.86 23.52
CA MET A 143 -1.99 -1.42 22.71
C MET A 143 -0.85 -0.81 23.55
N MET A 144 -1.17 -0.05 24.61
CA MET A 144 -0.16 0.50 25.52
C MET A 144 0.66 -0.59 26.20
N ILE A 145 0.04 -1.69 26.64
CA ILE A 145 0.72 -2.83 27.25
C ILE A 145 1.67 -3.49 26.25
N VAL A 146 1.22 -3.69 25.01
CA VAL A 146 2.03 -4.29 23.94
C VAL A 146 3.23 -3.41 23.61
N VAL A 147 3.04 -2.09 23.48
CA VAL A 147 4.12 -1.14 23.23
C VAL A 147 5.12 -1.10 24.38
N MET A 148 4.65 -1.16 25.62
CA MET A 148 5.52 -1.23 26.80
C MET A 148 6.38 -2.50 26.79
N ALA A 149 5.82 -3.66 26.46
CA ALA A 149 6.56 -4.91 26.32
C ALA A 149 7.65 -4.83 25.22
N LEU A 150 7.34 -4.19 24.08
CA LEU A 150 8.32 -3.94 23.01
C LEU A 150 9.46 -3.03 23.47
N ASN A 151 9.14 -1.97 24.23
CA ASN A 151 10.13 -1.04 24.73
C ASN A 151 11.05 -1.70 25.77
N ILE A 152 10.52 -2.49 26.70
CA ILE A 152 11.30 -3.27 27.66
C ILE A 152 12.24 -4.23 26.93
N ARG A 153 11.74 -4.96 25.93
CA ARG A 153 12.57 -5.87 25.14
C ARG A 153 13.71 -5.14 24.42
N LYS A 154 13.43 -3.94 23.87
CA LYS A 154 14.47 -3.10 23.25
C LYS A 154 15.52 -2.65 24.25
N LEU A 155 15.12 -2.23 25.44
CA LEU A 155 16.05 -1.84 26.52
C LEU A 155 16.95 -3.00 26.95
N VAL A 156 16.38 -4.20 27.12
CA VAL A 156 17.17 -5.40 27.45
C VAL A 156 18.18 -5.73 26.35
N SER A 157 17.76 -5.65 25.07
CA SER A 157 18.70 -5.86 23.95
C SER A 157 19.84 -4.85 23.94
N MET A 158 19.54 -3.57 24.21
CA MET A 158 20.56 -2.52 24.25
C MET A 158 21.52 -2.70 25.43
N SER A 159 21.03 -3.04 26.63
CA SER A 159 21.91 -3.29 27.79
C SER A 159 22.79 -4.49 27.56
N PHE A 160 22.31 -5.56 26.94
CA PHE A 160 23.12 -6.72 26.56
C PHE A 160 24.23 -6.34 25.58
N PHE A 161 23.95 -5.53 24.57
CA PHE A 161 24.95 -4.97 23.64
C PHE A 161 26.01 -4.15 24.39
N ILE A 162 25.59 -3.27 25.30
CA ILE A 162 26.51 -2.44 26.09
C ILE A 162 27.43 -3.31 26.96
N CYS A 163 26.91 -4.37 27.57
CA CYS A 163 27.73 -5.31 28.37
C CYS A 163 28.79 -6.00 27.52
N ILE A 164 28.41 -6.53 26.32
CA ILE A 164 29.36 -7.20 25.42
C ILE A 164 30.46 -6.23 24.97
N PHE A 165 30.11 -5.01 24.57
CA PHE A 165 31.11 -4.01 24.16
C PHE A 165 32.01 -3.57 25.31
N ARG A 166 31.53 -3.56 26.55
CA ARG A 166 32.30 -3.24 27.73
C ARG A 166 33.34 -4.35 28.04
N GLU A 167 32.96 -5.61 27.92
CA GLU A 167 33.87 -6.75 28.10
C GLU A 167 34.94 -6.79 27.00
N GLN A 168 34.60 -6.57 25.75
CA GLN A 168 35.60 -6.48 24.67
C GLN A 168 36.61 -5.35 24.88
N LYS A 169 36.15 -4.18 25.33
CA LYS A 169 37.07 -3.07 25.65
C LYS A 169 38.04 -3.41 26.78
N SER A 170 37.57 -4.09 27.81
CA SER A 170 38.42 -4.51 28.92
C SER A 170 39.44 -5.57 28.50
N SER A 171 39.07 -6.52 27.67
CA SER A 171 39.97 -7.54 27.10
C SER A 171 41.03 -6.94 26.19
N MET A 172 40.64 -6.01 25.29
CA MET A 172 41.59 -5.29 24.45
C MET A 172 42.56 -4.42 25.25
N TRP A 173 42.08 -3.75 26.30
CA TRP A 173 42.94 -2.94 27.17
C TRP A 173 43.96 -3.78 27.93
N ASN A 174 43.58 -4.97 28.40
CA ASN A 174 44.47 -5.90 29.04
C ASN A 174 45.52 -6.49 28.08
N PHE A 175 45.14 -6.74 26.82
CA PHE A 175 46.05 -7.18 25.77
C PHE A 175 47.08 -6.08 25.42
N PHE A 176 46.66 -4.81 25.29
CA PHE A 176 47.58 -3.68 25.08
C PHE A 176 48.53 -3.48 26.26
N LYS A 177 48.08 -3.64 27.50
CA LYS A 177 48.88 -3.56 28.68
C LYS A 177 49.94 -4.68 28.76
N PHE A 178 49.60 -5.89 28.34
CA PHE A 178 50.51 -7.02 28.25
C PHE A 178 51.57 -6.81 27.16
N ALA A 179 51.16 -6.29 25.99
CA ALA A 179 52.06 -6.00 24.86
C ALA A 179 53.01 -4.82 25.10
N SER A 180 52.71 -3.90 26.02
CA SER A 180 53.59 -2.75 26.38
C SER A 180 54.62 -3.07 27.48
N ASN A 181 54.58 -4.27 28.04
CA ASN A 181 55.53 -4.76 29.06
C ASN A 181 56.61 -5.68 28.49
N PHE A 182 56.69 -5.81 27.17
CA PHE A 182 57.75 -6.41 26.39
C PHE A 182 58.48 -5.39 25.55
#